data_3ad0baf399fdb3ce312dcca3f4cf4efd
#
_entry.id   3ad0baf399fdb3ce312dcca3f4cf4efd
#
_cell.length_a   1.000
_cell.length_b   1.000
_cell.length_c   1.000
_cell.angle_alpha   90.00
_cell.angle_beta   90.00
_cell.angle_gamma   90.00
#
_symmetry.space_group_name_H-M   'P 1'
#
loop_
_entity.id
_entity.type
_entity.pdbx_description
1 polymer ?
#
loop_
_entity_poly.entity_id
_entity_poly.type
_entity_poly.pdbx_seq_one_letter_code
_entity_poly.pdbx_strand_id
1 'polypeptide(L)'
;MVKMFYDADCNLSLLDGKTVAIIGFGSQGHAHAMNLKDSGVHVVVGLRPGSKHEKKAKDYGLEVMTPAEAAAAGDIIMMLTPDEKQADIYKDVIEPNLKPGNVLAFAHGFNIHFKQIVPPADVDVIMIAPKGPGHIVRRTYEEGQGVPDLACVYQDASGKAMDIALAYACGIGGGRAGIRSEERRVGKECRSRWSPYH
;
A
#
# COMPACT_ATOMS: atom_id res chain seq x y z
N MET A 1 7.40 14.06 -19.10
CA MET A 1 6.03 14.56 -18.85
C MET A 1 5.45 13.65 -17.77
N VAL A 2 4.82 14.20 -16.74
CA VAL A 2 4.19 13.39 -15.68
C VAL A 2 2.93 12.75 -16.27
N LYS A 3 2.80 11.43 -16.12
CA LYS A 3 1.64 10.70 -16.62
C LYS A 3 0.57 10.65 -15.54
N MET A 4 -0.66 10.94 -15.91
CA MET A 4 -1.85 10.80 -15.08
C MET A 4 -2.63 9.58 -15.54
N PHE A 5 -3.14 8.81 -14.61
CA PHE A 5 -3.98 7.64 -14.85
C PHE A 5 -5.32 7.80 -14.14
N TYR A 6 -6.36 7.23 -14.74
CA TYR A 6 -7.72 7.23 -14.24
C TYR A 6 -8.25 5.79 -14.20
N ASP A 7 -9.46 5.57 -13.71
CA ASP A 7 -10.06 4.24 -13.60
C ASP A 7 -10.01 3.45 -14.91
N ALA A 8 -10.19 4.12 -16.05
CA ALA A 8 -10.12 3.48 -17.36
C ALA A 8 -8.71 2.96 -17.74
N ASP A 9 -7.68 3.47 -17.09
CA ASP A 9 -6.29 3.07 -17.33
C ASP A 9 -5.84 1.94 -16.38
N CYS A 10 -6.67 1.57 -15.43
CA CYS A 10 -6.36 0.60 -14.40
C CYS A 10 -7.02 -0.75 -14.67
N ASN A 11 -6.35 -1.81 -14.28
CA ASN A 11 -6.91 -3.16 -14.33
C ASN A 11 -7.01 -3.75 -12.93
N LEU A 12 -8.17 -3.57 -12.28
CA LEU A 12 -8.41 -4.06 -10.92
C LEU A 12 -8.34 -5.61 -10.84
N SER A 13 -8.60 -6.32 -11.95
CA SER A 13 -8.53 -7.79 -11.96
C SER A 13 -7.13 -8.36 -11.69
N LEU A 14 -6.09 -7.54 -11.73
CA LEU A 14 -4.74 -7.93 -11.27
C LEU A 14 -4.69 -8.24 -9.77
N LEU A 15 -5.69 -7.83 -9.02
CA LEU A 15 -5.86 -8.14 -7.59
C LEU A 15 -6.78 -9.34 -7.34
N ASP A 16 -7.41 -9.90 -8.37
CA ASP A 16 -8.29 -11.06 -8.24
C ASP A 16 -7.50 -12.28 -7.73
N GLY A 17 -8.04 -12.93 -6.71
CA GLY A 17 -7.39 -14.09 -6.08
C GLY A 17 -6.14 -13.76 -5.26
N LYS A 18 -5.75 -12.47 -5.15
CA LYS A 18 -4.65 -12.02 -4.30
C LYS A 18 -5.15 -11.59 -2.94
N THR A 19 -4.31 -11.80 -1.95
CA THR A 19 -4.53 -11.32 -0.58
C THR A 19 -3.72 -10.05 -0.35
N VAL A 20 -4.40 -8.97 0.04
CA VAL A 20 -3.75 -7.73 0.48
C VAL A 20 -3.66 -7.71 2.00
N ALA A 21 -2.45 -7.76 2.54
CA ALA A 21 -2.17 -7.67 3.96
C ALA A 21 -1.91 -6.21 4.35
N ILE A 22 -2.78 -5.62 5.16
CA ILE A 22 -2.62 -4.26 5.69
C ILE A 22 -1.97 -4.35 7.06
N ILE A 23 -0.73 -3.91 7.18
CA ILE A 23 0.02 -3.91 8.44
C ILE A 23 -0.20 -2.58 9.16
N GLY A 24 -1.07 -2.62 10.17
CA GLY A 24 -1.54 -1.44 10.90
C GLY A 24 -2.95 -0.99 10.51
N PHE A 25 -3.73 -0.47 11.47
CA PHE A 25 -5.12 -0.05 11.27
C PHE A 25 -5.36 1.32 11.88
N GLY A 26 -4.46 2.26 11.54
CA GLY A 26 -4.63 3.69 11.80
C GLY A 26 -5.61 4.31 10.79
N SER A 27 -5.54 5.64 10.62
CA SER A 27 -6.43 6.35 9.70
C SER A 27 -6.32 5.87 8.25
N GLN A 28 -5.08 5.73 7.73
CA GLN A 28 -4.85 5.22 6.38
C GLN A 28 -5.15 3.71 6.29
N GLY A 29 -4.70 2.91 7.26
CA GLY A 29 -4.95 1.47 7.26
C GLY A 29 -6.43 1.12 7.24
N HIS A 30 -7.26 1.85 7.99
CA HIS A 30 -8.71 1.73 7.93
C HIS A 30 -9.26 2.05 6.53
N ALA A 31 -8.85 3.19 5.94
CA ALA A 31 -9.35 3.61 4.64
C ALA A 31 -8.97 2.63 3.53
N HIS A 32 -7.69 2.25 3.46
CA HIS A 32 -7.19 1.28 2.47
C HIS A 32 -7.91 -0.06 2.60
N ALA A 33 -7.98 -0.62 3.82
CA ALA A 33 -8.62 -1.91 4.04
C ALA A 33 -10.10 -1.92 3.63
N MET A 34 -10.85 -0.89 4.02
CA MET A 34 -12.27 -0.81 3.71
C MET A 34 -12.55 -0.57 2.24
N ASN A 35 -11.80 0.34 1.60
CA ASN A 35 -12.00 0.66 0.19
C ASN A 35 -11.66 -0.56 -0.70
N LEU A 36 -10.54 -1.25 -0.42
CA LEU A 36 -10.17 -2.48 -1.14
C LEU A 36 -11.21 -3.58 -0.96
N LYS A 37 -11.70 -3.78 0.28
CA LYS A 37 -12.77 -4.75 0.55
C LYS A 37 -14.04 -4.43 -0.23
N ASP A 38 -14.47 -3.17 -0.24
CA ASP A 38 -15.65 -2.72 -1.00
C ASP A 38 -15.43 -2.81 -2.52
N SER A 39 -14.18 -2.80 -2.97
CA SER A 39 -13.79 -3.06 -4.37
C SER A 39 -13.67 -4.54 -4.71
N GLY A 40 -14.02 -5.45 -3.79
CA GLY A 40 -14.01 -6.90 -3.99
C GLY A 40 -12.67 -7.59 -3.77
N VAL A 41 -11.67 -6.88 -3.24
CA VAL A 41 -10.33 -7.44 -2.97
C VAL A 41 -10.33 -8.15 -1.61
N HIS A 42 -9.68 -9.31 -1.53
CA HIS A 42 -9.49 -10.02 -0.27
C HIS A 42 -8.45 -9.29 0.60
N VAL A 43 -8.88 -8.82 1.78
CA VAL A 43 -8.05 -8.03 2.69
C VAL A 43 -7.93 -8.69 4.05
N VAL A 44 -6.70 -8.81 4.54
CA VAL A 44 -6.39 -9.22 5.91
C VAL A 44 -5.67 -8.08 6.63
N VAL A 45 -5.87 -7.96 7.95
CA VAL A 45 -5.29 -6.87 8.72
C VAL A 45 -4.34 -7.45 9.77
N GLY A 46 -3.06 -7.06 9.67
CA GLY A 46 -2.02 -7.44 10.63
C GLY A 46 -1.96 -6.47 11.80
N LEU A 47 -2.32 -6.92 13.00
CA LEU A 47 -2.28 -6.14 14.23
C LEU A 47 -1.56 -6.89 15.33
N ARG A 48 -0.77 -6.17 16.12
CA ARG A 48 -0.18 -6.76 17.33
C ARG A 48 -1.29 -7.21 18.29
N PRO A 49 -1.10 -8.32 19.03
CA PRO A 49 -2.04 -8.77 20.04
C PRO A 49 -2.39 -7.65 21.05
N GLY A 50 -3.66 -7.51 21.37
CA GLY A 50 -4.15 -6.46 22.27
C GLY A 50 -4.18 -5.05 21.66
N SER A 51 -4.11 -4.92 20.35
CA SER A 51 -4.29 -3.62 19.67
C SER A 51 -5.67 -3.06 19.93
N LYS A 52 -5.75 -1.78 20.31
CA LYS A 52 -7.02 -1.05 20.46
C LYS A 52 -7.87 -1.00 19.17
N HIS A 53 -7.26 -1.27 18.04
CA HIS A 53 -7.92 -1.27 16.74
C HIS A 53 -8.49 -2.63 16.34
N GLU A 54 -8.17 -3.70 17.07
CA GLU A 54 -8.57 -5.06 16.74
C GLU A 54 -10.09 -5.21 16.70
N LYS A 55 -10.77 -4.76 17.77
CA LYS A 55 -12.24 -4.79 17.83
C LYS A 55 -12.86 -4.04 16.66
N LYS A 56 -12.38 -2.84 16.39
CA LYS A 56 -12.88 -2.00 15.29
C LYS A 56 -12.73 -2.69 13.93
N ALA A 57 -11.60 -3.30 13.66
CA ALA A 57 -11.37 -4.02 12.40
C ALA A 57 -12.31 -5.23 12.25
N LYS A 58 -12.51 -6.00 13.33
CA LYS A 58 -13.46 -7.12 13.37
C LYS A 58 -14.91 -6.67 13.18
N ASP A 59 -15.32 -5.56 13.81
CA ASP A 59 -16.66 -4.98 13.67
C ASP A 59 -16.97 -4.58 12.21
N TYR A 60 -15.95 -4.20 11.43
CA TYR A 60 -16.04 -3.98 9.97
C TYR A 60 -16.01 -5.26 9.14
N GLY A 61 -15.97 -6.43 9.78
CA GLY A 61 -15.93 -7.73 9.11
C GLY A 61 -14.62 -7.97 8.34
N LEU A 62 -13.51 -7.42 8.84
CA LEU A 62 -12.16 -7.69 8.34
C LEU A 62 -11.55 -8.86 9.12
N GLU A 63 -10.80 -9.70 8.42
CA GLU A 63 -10.00 -10.74 9.04
C GLU A 63 -8.79 -10.12 9.72
N VAL A 64 -8.63 -10.36 11.03
CA VAL A 64 -7.54 -9.80 11.84
C VAL A 64 -6.65 -10.92 12.34
N MET A 65 -5.37 -10.78 12.12
CA MET A 65 -4.33 -11.74 12.52
C MET A 65 -3.08 -11.00 13.00
N THR A 66 -2.07 -11.72 13.44
CA THR A 66 -0.79 -11.10 13.78
C THR A 66 -0.10 -10.54 12.53
N PRO A 67 0.81 -9.56 12.65
CA PRO A 67 1.53 -9.03 11.50
C PRO A 67 2.34 -10.09 10.74
N ALA A 68 2.87 -11.10 11.44
CA ALA A 68 3.59 -12.22 10.84
C ALA A 68 2.67 -13.10 10.00
N GLU A 69 1.52 -13.50 10.54
CA GLU A 69 0.52 -14.29 9.81
C GLU A 69 -0.01 -13.51 8.60
N ALA A 70 -0.28 -12.21 8.76
CA ALA A 70 -0.75 -11.37 7.68
C ALA A 70 0.30 -11.26 6.55
N ALA A 71 1.58 -11.07 6.89
CA ALA A 71 2.66 -11.04 5.91
C ALA A 71 2.82 -12.38 5.19
N ALA A 72 2.71 -13.50 5.92
CA ALA A 72 2.81 -14.84 5.35
C ALA A 72 1.63 -15.19 4.41
N ALA A 73 0.43 -14.65 4.70
CA ALA A 73 -0.77 -14.84 3.90
C ALA A 73 -0.86 -13.87 2.70
N GLY A 74 -0.22 -12.70 2.79
CA GLY A 74 -0.34 -11.64 1.80
C GLY A 74 0.48 -11.89 0.54
N ASP A 75 -0.09 -11.56 -0.60
CA ASP A 75 0.63 -11.37 -1.87
C ASP A 75 1.16 -9.92 -1.97
N ILE A 76 0.37 -8.98 -1.45
CA ILE A 76 0.71 -7.56 -1.36
C ILE A 76 0.71 -7.17 0.12
N ILE A 77 1.83 -6.73 0.64
CA ILE A 77 2.01 -6.34 2.02
C ILE A 77 2.12 -4.82 2.09
N MET A 78 1.07 -4.15 2.58
CA MET A 78 1.02 -2.70 2.71
C MET A 78 1.38 -2.26 4.13
N MET A 79 2.50 -1.58 4.27
CA MET A 79 3.04 -1.07 5.54
C MET A 79 2.39 0.28 5.89
N LEU A 80 1.45 0.29 6.86
CA LEU A 80 0.73 1.48 7.32
C LEU A 80 0.86 1.70 8.83
N THR A 81 1.95 1.26 9.39
CA THR A 81 2.41 1.61 10.74
C THR A 81 3.18 2.93 10.72
N PRO A 82 3.38 3.60 11.88
CA PRO A 82 4.21 4.81 11.97
C PRO A 82 5.63 4.58 11.43
N ASP A 83 6.14 5.55 10.66
CA ASP A 83 7.42 5.43 9.93
C ASP A 83 8.60 5.05 10.82
N GLU A 84 8.64 5.59 12.04
CA GLU A 84 9.70 5.33 13.01
C GLU A 84 9.73 3.88 13.54
N LYS A 85 8.66 3.11 13.31
CA LYS A 85 8.54 1.71 13.74
C LYS A 85 8.59 0.73 12.58
N GLN A 86 8.49 1.21 11.36
CA GLN A 86 8.40 0.32 10.19
C GLN A 86 9.67 -0.51 10.00
N ALA A 87 10.85 0.06 10.23
CA ALA A 87 12.11 -0.65 10.06
C ALA A 87 12.24 -1.86 11.00
N ASP A 88 11.89 -1.68 12.27
CA ASP A 88 11.91 -2.77 13.26
C ASP A 88 10.86 -3.84 12.91
N ILE A 89 9.62 -3.41 12.62
CA ILE A 89 8.54 -4.33 12.23
C ILE A 89 8.92 -5.10 10.95
N TYR A 90 9.52 -4.41 9.99
CA TYR A 90 9.97 -5.06 8.76
C TYR A 90 10.99 -6.16 9.07
N LYS A 91 12.07 -5.82 9.76
CA LYS A 91 13.17 -6.73 10.07
C LYS A 91 12.72 -7.93 10.91
N ASP A 92 11.94 -7.66 11.95
CA ASP A 92 11.59 -8.70 12.94
C ASP A 92 10.43 -9.57 12.48
N VAL A 93 9.53 -9.03 11.64
CA VAL A 93 8.23 -9.66 11.39
C VAL A 93 7.92 -9.83 9.90
N ILE A 94 8.20 -8.84 9.06
CA ILE A 94 7.78 -8.89 7.66
C ILE A 94 8.81 -9.63 6.80
N GLU A 95 10.09 -9.25 6.88
CA GLU A 95 11.17 -9.83 6.09
C GLU A 95 11.24 -11.36 6.18
N PRO A 96 11.14 -11.98 7.38
CA PRO A 96 11.16 -13.45 7.51
C PRO A 96 9.98 -14.17 6.83
N ASN A 97 8.89 -13.44 6.56
CA ASN A 97 7.67 -13.97 5.97
C ASN A 97 7.46 -13.56 4.51
N LEU A 98 8.36 -12.74 3.94
CA LEU A 98 8.32 -12.39 2.52
C LEU A 98 8.67 -13.60 1.66
N LYS A 99 7.99 -13.70 0.53
CA LYS A 99 8.20 -14.75 -0.47
C LYS A 99 8.62 -14.09 -1.80
N PRO A 100 9.43 -14.78 -2.62
CA PRO A 100 9.70 -14.33 -3.99
C PRO A 100 8.38 -14.02 -4.72
N GLY A 101 8.34 -12.88 -5.41
CA GLY A 101 7.16 -12.42 -6.13
C GLY A 101 6.11 -11.69 -5.28
N ASN A 102 6.31 -11.53 -3.98
CA ASN A 102 5.49 -10.63 -3.17
C ASN A 102 5.66 -9.17 -3.62
N VAL A 103 4.69 -8.35 -3.24
CA VAL A 103 4.74 -6.90 -3.40
C VAL A 103 4.79 -6.25 -2.03
N LEU A 104 5.85 -5.52 -1.74
CA LEU A 104 5.98 -4.70 -0.54
C LEU A 104 5.57 -3.26 -0.88
N ALA A 105 4.55 -2.78 -0.19
CA ALA A 105 3.92 -1.51 -0.48
C ALA A 105 3.98 -0.53 0.70
N PHE A 106 4.09 0.75 0.40
CA PHE A 106 4.18 1.83 1.37
C PHE A 106 3.25 2.99 0.97
N ALA A 107 2.80 3.78 1.95
CA ALA A 107 2.15 5.07 1.70
C ALA A 107 3.13 6.26 1.82
N HIS A 108 4.33 6.01 2.33
CA HIS A 108 5.40 6.99 2.48
C HIS A 108 6.77 6.37 2.16
N GLY A 109 7.62 7.10 1.44
CA GLY A 109 8.89 6.57 0.96
C GLY A 109 10.08 6.68 1.92
N PHE A 110 9.88 7.16 3.14
CA PHE A 110 10.96 7.47 4.09
C PHE A 110 11.92 6.29 4.31
N ASN A 111 11.40 5.14 4.72
CA ASN A 111 12.22 3.99 5.08
C ASN A 111 13.00 3.40 3.90
N ILE A 112 12.42 3.44 2.69
CA ILE A 112 13.10 3.00 1.46
C ILE A 112 14.15 4.02 1.04
N HIS A 113 13.81 5.32 1.06
CA HIS A 113 14.72 6.39 0.65
C HIS A 113 15.99 6.44 1.52
N PHE A 114 15.81 6.37 2.83
CA PHE A 114 16.93 6.41 3.79
C PHE A 114 17.54 5.04 4.06
N LYS A 115 17.16 4.00 3.29
CA LYS A 115 17.66 2.63 3.40
C LYS A 115 17.53 2.04 4.81
N GLN A 116 16.51 2.45 5.54
CA GLN A 116 16.14 1.81 6.80
C GLN A 116 15.51 0.43 6.56
N ILE A 117 14.88 0.27 5.38
CA ILE A 117 14.36 -0.99 4.85
C ILE A 117 15.02 -1.23 3.50
N VAL A 118 15.65 -2.40 3.34
CA VAL A 118 16.28 -2.86 2.10
C VAL A 118 15.64 -4.20 1.71
N PRO A 119 14.61 -4.17 0.86
CA PRO A 119 13.90 -5.38 0.45
C PRO A 119 14.77 -6.32 -0.40
N PRO A 120 14.50 -7.65 -0.39
CA PRO A 120 15.12 -8.61 -1.30
C PRO A 120 14.88 -8.23 -2.77
N ALA A 121 15.79 -8.66 -3.65
CA ALA A 121 15.74 -8.30 -5.07
C ALA A 121 14.59 -8.97 -5.86
N ASP A 122 13.98 -10.00 -5.30
CA ASP A 122 12.92 -10.82 -5.89
C ASP A 122 11.49 -10.42 -5.47
N VAL A 123 11.34 -9.26 -4.81
CA VAL A 123 10.04 -8.67 -4.48
C VAL A 123 9.85 -7.33 -5.21
N ASP A 124 8.61 -7.00 -5.55
CA ASP A 124 8.28 -5.67 -6.03
C ASP A 124 8.21 -4.69 -4.86
N VAL A 125 8.64 -3.45 -5.08
CA VAL A 125 8.52 -2.39 -4.06
C VAL A 125 7.82 -1.20 -4.68
N ILE A 126 6.63 -0.88 -4.14
CA ILE A 126 5.76 0.16 -4.65
C ILE A 126 5.36 1.16 -3.56
N MET A 127 4.93 2.33 -3.96
CA MET A 127 4.31 3.30 -3.08
C MET A 127 2.97 3.75 -3.66
N ILE A 128 1.94 3.74 -2.82
CA ILE A 128 0.63 4.31 -3.10
C ILE A 128 0.30 5.30 -2.00
N ALA A 129 0.22 6.59 -2.34
CA ALA A 129 0.10 7.67 -1.37
C ALA A 129 -1.08 8.60 -1.71
N PRO A 130 -2.28 8.33 -1.14
CA PRO A 130 -3.42 9.23 -1.23
C PRO A 130 -3.07 10.61 -0.68
N LYS A 131 -3.46 11.66 -1.39
CA LYS A 131 -3.19 13.07 -1.01
C LYS A 131 -4.30 13.61 -0.12
N GLY A 132 -4.65 12.86 0.92
CA GLY A 132 -5.64 13.23 1.92
C GLY A 132 -5.55 12.39 3.18
N PRO A 133 -6.07 12.89 4.31
CA PRO A 133 -6.19 12.11 5.54
C PRO A 133 -7.07 10.88 5.30
N GLY A 134 -6.78 9.76 5.98
CA GLY A 134 -7.48 8.50 5.76
C GLY A 134 -9.00 8.58 5.91
N HIS A 135 -9.52 9.39 6.85
CA HIS A 135 -10.97 9.58 6.99
C HIS A 135 -11.60 10.29 5.78
N ILE A 136 -10.86 11.17 5.10
CA ILE A 136 -11.29 11.79 3.83
C ILE A 136 -11.23 10.75 2.71
N VAL A 137 -10.14 9.98 2.61
CA VAL A 137 -10.00 8.89 1.62
C VAL A 137 -11.19 7.93 1.72
N ARG A 138 -11.60 7.56 2.93
CA ARG A 138 -12.76 6.68 3.12
C ARG A 138 -14.07 7.37 2.74
N ARG A 139 -14.34 8.56 3.26
CA ARG A 139 -15.58 9.29 3.02
C ARG A 139 -15.80 9.57 1.53
N THR A 140 -14.80 10.10 0.83
CA THR A 140 -14.92 10.40 -0.60
C THR A 140 -15.15 9.14 -1.44
N TYR A 141 -14.55 8.01 -1.02
CA TYR A 141 -14.81 6.71 -1.66
C TYR A 141 -16.27 6.28 -1.51
N GLU A 142 -16.86 6.40 -0.30
CA GLU A 142 -18.28 6.10 -0.03
C GLU A 142 -19.23 7.01 -0.80
N GLU A 143 -18.82 8.25 -1.07
CA GLU A 143 -19.54 9.22 -1.90
C GLU A 143 -19.39 8.94 -3.42
N GLY A 144 -18.72 7.86 -3.82
CA GLY A 144 -18.46 7.53 -5.22
C GLY A 144 -17.37 8.35 -5.88
N GLN A 145 -16.66 9.16 -5.09
CA GLN A 145 -15.54 9.99 -5.51
C GLN A 145 -14.20 9.37 -5.06
N GLY A 146 -13.10 10.09 -5.25
CA GLY A 146 -11.77 9.66 -4.83
C GLY A 146 -10.92 10.83 -4.36
N VAL A 147 -9.77 10.49 -3.81
CA VAL A 147 -8.70 11.43 -3.49
C VAL A 147 -7.58 11.20 -4.50
N PRO A 148 -6.94 12.26 -5.03
CA PRO A 148 -5.79 12.10 -5.93
C PRO A 148 -4.69 11.28 -5.27
N ASP A 149 -4.13 10.32 -6.00
CA ASP A 149 -3.09 9.43 -5.50
C ASP A 149 -1.76 9.66 -6.20
N LEU A 150 -0.68 9.29 -5.52
CA LEU A 150 0.64 9.16 -6.11
C LEU A 150 1.00 7.67 -6.14
N ALA A 151 1.35 7.15 -7.32
CA ALA A 151 1.87 5.80 -7.48
C ALA A 151 3.32 5.85 -7.98
N CYS A 152 4.21 5.11 -7.31
CA CYS A 152 5.62 5.01 -7.66
C CYS A 152 6.09 3.57 -7.57
N VAL A 153 7.08 3.21 -8.39
CA VAL A 153 7.80 1.95 -8.31
C VAL A 153 9.24 2.24 -7.90
N TYR A 154 9.69 1.60 -6.84
CA TYR A 154 11.08 1.62 -6.41
C TYR A 154 11.85 0.43 -6.98
N GLN A 155 11.26 -0.77 -6.95
CA GLN A 155 11.83 -2.01 -7.45
C GLN A 155 10.74 -2.78 -8.22
N ASP A 156 11.08 -3.25 -9.40
CA ASP A 156 10.19 -4.00 -10.30
C ASP A 156 10.84 -5.34 -10.63
N ALA A 157 10.64 -6.31 -9.75
CA ALA A 157 11.17 -7.66 -9.90
C ALA A 157 10.31 -8.49 -10.87
N SER A 158 9.01 -8.24 -10.89
CA SER A 158 8.05 -8.97 -11.72
C SER A 158 7.88 -8.42 -13.13
N GLY A 159 8.31 -7.18 -13.40
CA GLY A 159 7.98 -6.44 -14.61
C GLY A 159 6.55 -5.90 -14.67
N LYS A 160 5.79 -5.99 -13.53
CA LYS A 160 4.38 -5.60 -13.43
C LYS A 160 4.09 -4.69 -12.23
N ALA A 161 5.12 -4.21 -11.54
CA ALA A 161 4.96 -3.46 -10.30
C ALA A 161 4.11 -2.19 -10.48
N MET A 162 4.24 -1.48 -11.60
CA MET A 162 3.41 -0.29 -11.88
C MET A 162 1.95 -0.65 -12.11
N ASP A 163 1.66 -1.71 -12.84
CA ASP A 163 0.29 -2.15 -13.10
C ASP A 163 -0.41 -2.56 -11.80
N ILE A 164 0.31 -3.25 -10.90
CA ILE A 164 -0.18 -3.61 -9.57
C ILE A 164 -0.40 -2.35 -8.70
N ALA A 165 0.51 -1.39 -8.75
CA ALA A 165 0.37 -0.14 -8.02
C ALA A 165 -0.86 0.66 -8.48
N LEU A 166 -1.12 0.71 -9.80
CA LEU A 166 -2.30 1.35 -10.38
C LEU A 166 -3.58 0.60 -10.01
N ALA A 167 -3.59 -0.74 -10.09
CA ALA A 167 -4.72 -1.56 -9.67
C ALA A 167 -5.07 -1.31 -8.20
N TYR A 168 -4.07 -1.29 -7.33
CA TYR A 168 -4.26 -0.98 -5.92
C TYR A 168 -4.81 0.43 -5.69
N ALA A 169 -4.21 1.45 -6.33
CA ALA A 169 -4.64 2.84 -6.22
C ALA A 169 -6.10 3.02 -6.70
N CYS A 170 -6.49 2.36 -7.79
CA CYS A 170 -7.88 2.33 -8.26
C CYS A 170 -8.80 1.62 -7.25
N GLY A 171 -8.35 0.50 -6.67
CA GLY A 171 -9.09 -0.23 -5.63
C GLY A 171 -9.39 0.61 -4.38
N ILE A 172 -8.57 1.60 -4.06
CA ILE A 172 -8.85 2.55 -2.97
C ILE A 172 -9.57 3.82 -3.43
N GLY A 173 -9.88 3.96 -4.74
CA GLY A 173 -10.66 5.05 -5.30
C GLY A 173 -9.84 6.17 -5.94
N GLY A 174 -8.51 6.05 -5.98
CA GLY A 174 -7.61 7.08 -6.53
C GLY A 174 -7.84 7.37 -8.01
N GLY A 175 -8.22 6.35 -8.80
CA GLY A 175 -8.49 6.50 -10.23
C GLY A 175 -9.64 7.45 -10.56
N ARG A 176 -10.60 7.62 -9.64
CA ARG A 176 -11.72 8.57 -9.80
C ARG A 176 -11.28 10.02 -9.77
N ALA A 177 -10.19 10.32 -9.03
CA ALA A 177 -9.64 11.68 -8.91
C ALA A 177 -8.36 11.88 -9.72
N GLY A 178 -7.73 10.79 -10.13
CA GLY A 178 -6.49 10.75 -10.90
C GLY A 178 -5.29 10.29 -10.07
N ILE A 179 -4.53 9.37 -10.66
CA ILE A 179 -3.31 8.81 -10.10
C ILE A 179 -2.14 9.40 -10.87
N ARG A 180 -1.25 10.08 -10.17
CA ARG A 180 -0.01 10.58 -10.74
C ARG A 180 1.07 9.53 -10.59
N SER A 181 1.63 9.06 -11.71
CA SER A 181 2.81 8.20 -11.64
C SER A 181 4.10 9.01 -11.64
N GLU A 182 5.05 8.53 -10.87
CA GLU A 182 6.44 8.94 -10.94
C GLU A 182 7.29 7.72 -11.28
N GLU A 183 7.64 7.57 -12.56
CA GLU A 183 8.59 6.56 -12.98
C GLU A 183 10.01 6.98 -12.55
N ARG A 184 10.66 6.16 -11.74
CA ARG A 184 12.08 6.31 -11.51
C ARG A 184 12.83 5.74 -12.71
N ARG A 185 13.34 6.59 -13.58
CA ARG A 185 14.39 6.18 -14.51
C ARG A 185 15.66 5.92 -13.70
N VAL A 186 16.14 4.67 -13.71
CA VAL A 186 17.42 4.29 -13.13
C VAL A 186 18.48 5.28 -13.62
N GLY A 187 19.07 6.06 -12.70
CA GLY A 187 20.20 6.94 -12.99
C GLY A 187 19.96 8.45 -12.97
N LYS A 188 18.72 8.96 -12.72
CA LYS A 188 18.52 10.40 -12.51
C LYS A 188 17.72 10.66 -11.23
N GLU A 189 18.32 11.49 -10.42
CA GLU A 189 17.96 11.87 -9.06
C GLU A 189 16.49 12.22 -8.87
N CYS A 190 15.75 11.41 -8.12
CA CYS A 190 14.50 11.80 -7.48
C CYS A 190 14.81 12.43 -6.11
N ARG A 191 15.65 13.48 -6.09
CA ARG A 191 16.07 14.16 -4.85
C ARG A 191 14.99 15.06 -4.25
N SER A 192 13.97 15.47 -5.02
CA SER A 192 13.09 16.55 -4.59
C SER A 192 11.68 16.13 -4.15
N ARG A 193 11.27 14.85 -4.31
CA ARG A 193 9.86 14.48 -4.09
C ARG A 193 9.64 13.32 -3.11
N TRP A 194 10.69 12.69 -2.65
CA TRP A 194 10.67 11.78 -1.52
C TRP A 194 11.08 12.47 -0.22
N SER A 195 11.31 13.79 -0.28
CA SER A 195 11.61 14.60 0.89
C SER A 195 10.33 14.90 1.67
N PRO A 196 10.34 14.74 3.01
CA PRO A 196 9.21 15.12 3.87
C PRO A 196 8.96 16.64 3.95
N TYR A 197 9.74 17.46 3.24
CA TYR A 197 9.67 18.93 3.25
C TYR A 197 9.24 19.47 1.88
N HIS A 198 7.98 19.30 1.52
CA HIS A 198 7.22 20.17 0.62
C HIS A 198 5.74 20.04 0.93
#